data_7e81f46a05d8ff122d38f381efb12b12
#
_entry.id   7e81f46a05d8ff122d38f381efb12b12
#
_cell.length_a   1.000
_cell.length_b   1.000
_cell.length_c   1.000
_cell.angle_alpha   90.00
_cell.angle_beta   90.00
_cell.angle_gamma   90.00
#
_symmetry.space_group_name_H-M   'P 1'
#
loop_
_entity.id
_entity.type
_entity.pdbx_description
1 polymer ?
#
loop_
_entity_poly.entity_id
_entity_poly.type
_entity_poly.pdbx_seq_one_letter_code
_entity_poly.pdbx_strand_id
1 'polypeptide(L)'
;ELQLYLTKKACGNGKFIPRCGIPHHAYLSYAQKLIDHGHKVAIVEQVEDPKLTKKLVKRDVIQFITPGANLDPNIKDNIYIASLELVERQAFLAYADITTGERKVLSLENQKERILEKILSLDIKELVLGTNCPADLVRYLKKNTQVCFSYYNDATVSIETDPLFGNLKDDRQIVPSARLYNYRKNREKRDLTYFKPVENLVSEKSRKIDYSAQANRELTKSLDGKNFGTLFWLLDHTETPMGSRYLKSQIIAPSANEEEIISRLNKTECFVNHYIEREELRKELTNVFDRE
;
A
#
# COMPACT_ATOMS: atom_id res chain seq x y z
N GLU A 1 16.73 14.50 10.19
CA GLU A 1 15.41 14.05 9.71
C GLU A 1 14.26 14.51 10.60
N LEU A 2 14.30 14.28 11.92
CA LEU A 2 13.20 14.64 12.83
C LEU A 2 13.37 15.99 13.54
N GLN A 3 14.52 16.67 13.37
CA GLN A 3 14.86 17.93 14.05
C GLN A 3 14.70 17.86 15.58
N LEU A 4 15.05 16.72 16.18
CA LEU A 4 14.96 16.47 17.61
C LEU A 4 16.34 16.66 18.28
N TYR A 5 16.31 17.14 19.52
CA TYR A 5 17.52 17.19 20.32
C TYR A 5 18.02 15.80 20.70
N LEU A 6 19.28 15.51 20.34
CA LEU A 6 19.95 14.28 20.72
C LEU A 6 20.41 14.36 22.16
N THR A 7 19.88 13.50 23.02
CA THR A 7 20.27 13.35 24.42
C THR A 7 21.09 12.08 24.62
N LYS A 8 21.82 11.99 25.75
CA LYS A 8 22.63 10.83 26.09
C LYS A 8 22.05 10.16 27.33
N LYS A 9 21.93 8.83 27.32
CA LYS A 9 21.57 8.03 28.50
C LYS A 9 22.78 7.22 28.95
N ALA A 10 23.17 7.34 30.23
CA ALA A 10 24.20 6.51 30.81
C ALA A 10 23.70 5.06 30.94
N CYS A 11 24.55 4.10 30.50
CA CYS A 11 24.26 2.66 30.53
C CYS A 11 25.19 1.86 31.44
N GLY A 12 25.87 2.52 32.38
CA GLY A 12 26.89 1.93 33.20
C GLY A 12 28.28 1.87 32.50
N ASN A 13 29.32 1.59 33.25
CA ASN A 13 30.71 1.48 32.77
C ASN A 13 31.20 2.65 31.89
N GLY A 14 30.70 3.87 32.14
CA GLY A 14 31.06 5.06 31.36
C GLY A 14 30.51 5.11 29.92
N LYS A 15 29.67 4.16 29.53
CA LYS A 15 29.06 4.13 28.20
C LYS A 15 27.79 4.93 28.15
N PHE A 16 27.59 5.66 27.04
CA PHE A 16 26.39 6.44 26.76
C PHE A 16 25.72 5.96 25.47
N ILE A 17 24.39 5.88 25.51
CA ILE A 17 23.59 5.58 24.32
C ILE A 17 22.90 6.87 23.89
N PRO A 18 23.01 7.25 22.60
CA PRO A 18 22.25 8.38 22.07
C PRO A 18 20.75 8.06 22.08
N ARG A 19 19.93 9.02 22.48
CA ARG A 19 18.47 8.90 22.44
C ARG A 19 17.84 10.24 22.16
N CYS A 20 16.63 10.21 21.57
CA CYS A 20 15.74 11.35 21.46
C CYS A 20 14.46 11.09 22.27
N GLY A 21 13.84 12.12 22.79
CA GLY A 21 12.51 12.07 23.41
C GLY A 21 11.47 12.71 22.52
N ILE A 22 10.31 12.09 22.42
CA ILE A 22 9.12 12.63 21.75
C ILE A 22 7.94 12.59 22.72
N PRO A 23 6.97 13.50 22.62
CA PRO A 23 5.74 13.42 23.40
C PRO A 23 4.94 12.16 23.02
N HIS A 24 4.37 11.47 23.99
CA HIS A 24 3.63 10.23 23.76
C HIS A 24 2.48 10.42 22.76
N HIS A 25 1.72 11.51 22.88
CA HIS A 25 0.59 11.80 21.98
C HIS A 25 1.00 12.12 20.54
N ALA A 26 2.26 12.44 20.29
CA ALA A 26 2.76 12.82 18.97
C ALA A 26 3.53 11.70 18.26
N TYR A 27 3.60 10.48 18.84
CA TYR A 27 4.43 9.42 18.29
C TYR A 27 4.05 9.02 16.86
N LEU A 28 2.75 9.06 16.51
CA LEU A 28 2.29 8.72 15.16
C LEU A 28 2.84 9.70 14.11
N SER A 29 2.83 11.01 14.40
CA SER A 29 3.35 12.02 13.45
C SER A 29 4.85 11.90 13.24
N TYR A 30 5.62 11.51 14.27
CA TYR A 30 7.04 11.23 14.14
C TYR A 30 7.31 9.90 13.42
N ALA A 31 6.48 8.88 13.68
CA ALA A 31 6.55 7.62 12.96
C ALA A 31 6.28 7.85 11.46
N GLN A 32 5.27 8.66 11.10
CA GLN A 32 4.99 9.01 9.72
C GLN A 32 6.20 9.65 9.02
N LYS A 33 6.84 10.64 9.65
CA LYS A 33 8.06 11.26 9.09
C LYS A 33 9.18 10.25 8.83
N LEU A 34 9.37 9.27 9.73
CA LEU A 34 10.37 8.22 9.54
C LEU A 34 9.99 7.30 8.38
N ILE A 35 8.72 6.97 8.25
CA ILE A 35 8.20 6.13 7.17
C ILE A 35 8.37 6.83 5.81
N ASP A 36 8.08 8.12 5.74
CA ASP A 36 8.23 8.93 4.52
C ASP A 36 9.70 8.96 4.05
N HIS A 37 10.65 8.78 4.98
CA HIS A 37 12.08 8.60 4.68
C HIS A 37 12.48 7.13 4.44
N GLY A 38 11.52 6.21 4.34
CA GLY A 38 11.76 4.79 4.05
C GLY A 38 12.17 3.93 5.25
N HIS A 39 12.10 4.45 6.49
CA HIS A 39 12.44 3.70 7.68
C HIS A 39 11.29 2.81 8.14
N LYS A 40 11.63 1.70 8.84
CA LYS A 40 10.67 0.86 9.55
C LYS A 40 10.69 1.23 11.02
N VAL A 41 9.51 1.36 11.62
CA VAL A 41 9.34 1.77 13.02
C VAL A 41 8.71 0.62 13.80
N ALA A 42 9.27 0.28 14.95
CA ALA A 42 8.70 -0.65 15.91
C ALA A 42 8.21 0.13 17.15
N ILE A 43 6.94 -0.01 17.47
CA ILE A 43 6.36 0.53 18.71
C ILE A 43 6.47 -0.53 19.79
N VAL A 44 7.14 -0.17 20.87
CA VAL A 44 7.41 -1.06 22.02
C VAL A 44 6.77 -0.45 23.25
N GLU A 45 5.89 -1.19 23.90
CA GLU A 45 5.23 -0.76 25.14
C GLU A 45 5.48 -1.71 26.30
N GLN A 46 5.16 -1.24 27.50
CA GLN A 46 5.15 -2.05 28.71
C GLN A 46 3.87 -2.87 28.74
N VAL A 47 4.00 -4.20 28.73
CA VAL A 47 2.86 -5.13 28.72
C VAL A 47 2.49 -5.67 30.10
N GLU A 48 3.20 -5.22 31.15
CA GLU A 48 2.94 -5.58 32.56
C GLU A 48 2.70 -4.31 33.39
N ASP A 49 1.82 -4.42 34.38
CA ASP A 49 1.61 -3.33 35.35
C ASP A 49 2.87 -3.16 36.23
N PRO A 50 3.50 -1.97 36.24
CA PRO A 50 4.66 -1.69 37.09
C PRO A 50 4.42 -1.90 38.59
N LYS A 51 3.15 -1.83 39.04
CA LYS A 51 2.78 -2.00 40.46
C LYS A 51 2.79 -3.47 40.90
N LEU A 52 2.66 -4.40 39.94
CA LEU A 52 2.55 -5.83 40.22
C LEU A 52 3.89 -6.56 40.14
N THR A 53 4.94 -5.92 39.65
CA THR A 53 6.25 -6.56 39.51
C THR A 53 7.35 -5.80 40.26
N LYS A 54 8.19 -6.55 41.00
CA LYS A 54 9.40 -6.00 41.64
C LYS A 54 10.63 -6.05 40.74
N LYS A 55 10.48 -6.60 39.51
CA LYS A 55 11.54 -6.73 38.48
C LYS A 55 11.36 -5.68 37.40
N LEU A 56 12.27 -5.67 36.43
CA LEU A 56 12.09 -4.89 35.21
C LEU A 56 10.76 -5.28 34.50
N VAL A 57 9.91 -4.32 34.29
CA VAL A 57 8.61 -4.49 33.59
C VAL A 57 8.88 -5.05 32.20
N LYS A 58 8.17 -6.10 31.83
CA LYS A 58 8.25 -6.70 30.49
C LYS A 58 7.78 -5.71 29.44
N ARG A 59 8.53 -5.62 28.36
CA ARG A 59 8.20 -4.82 27.17
C ARG A 59 8.06 -5.74 25.98
N ASP A 60 7.11 -5.43 25.12
CA ASP A 60 6.90 -6.16 23.88
C ASP A 60 6.62 -5.20 22.72
N VAL A 61 6.89 -5.66 21.51
CA VAL A 61 6.51 -4.93 20.30
C VAL A 61 5.02 -5.09 20.09
N ILE A 62 4.30 -3.98 20.21
CA ILE A 62 2.83 -3.97 20.01
C ILE A 62 2.46 -3.73 18.55
N GLN A 63 3.34 -3.05 17.80
CA GLN A 63 3.08 -2.72 16.40
C GLN A 63 4.37 -2.49 15.63
N PHE A 64 4.41 -2.96 14.37
CA PHE A 64 5.38 -2.52 13.39
C PHE A 64 4.70 -1.58 12.40
N ILE A 65 5.35 -0.48 12.08
CA ILE A 65 4.91 0.50 11.10
C ILE A 65 5.95 0.56 10.00
N THR A 66 5.53 0.31 8.77
CA THR A 66 6.38 0.22 7.58
C THR A 66 5.91 1.25 6.54
N PRO A 67 6.71 1.57 5.52
CA PRO A 67 6.29 2.44 4.42
C PRO A 67 5.02 1.97 3.69
N GLY A 68 4.68 0.67 3.78
CA GLY A 68 3.41 0.13 3.33
C GLY A 68 2.26 0.29 4.34
N ALA A 69 2.49 0.88 5.53
CA ALA A 69 1.45 1.13 6.51
C ALA A 69 0.87 2.53 6.34
N ASN A 70 -0.47 2.63 6.35
CA ASN A 70 -1.15 3.93 6.38
C ASN A 70 -1.36 4.36 7.84
N LEU A 71 -0.93 5.58 8.18
CA LEU A 71 -1.18 6.22 9.47
C LEU A 71 -2.04 7.46 9.36
N ASP A 72 -2.25 7.98 8.15
CA ASP A 72 -3.06 9.17 7.91
C ASP A 72 -4.46 8.77 7.43
N PRO A 73 -5.52 9.06 8.22
CA PRO A 73 -6.90 8.76 7.85
C PRO A 73 -7.41 9.60 6.65
N ASN A 74 -6.70 10.66 6.26
CA ASN A 74 -7.10 11.55 5.18
C ASN A 74 -6.43 11.22 3.84
N ILE A 75 -5.67 10.13 3.75
CA ILE A 75 -5.05 9.72 2.47
C ILE A 75 -6.14 9.34 1.47
N LYS A 76 -6.14 10.04 0.34
CA LYS A 76 -7.01 9.76 -0.81
C LYS A 76 -6.43 8.72 -1.77
N ASP A 77 -5.12 8.47 -1.70
CA ASP A 77 -4.42 7.52 -2.58
C ASP A 77 -4.47 6.09 -2.04
N ASN A 78 -4.50 5.13 -2.96
CA ASN A 78 -4.28 3.73 -2.63
C ASN A 78 -2.85 3.51 -2.14
N ILE A 79 -2.68 2.67 -1.12
CA ILE A 79 -1.37 2.27 -0.62
C ILE A 79 -1.20 0.77 -0.85
N TYR A 80 -0.36 0.42 -1.81
CA TYR A 80 -0.14 -0.97 -2.17
C TYR A 80 1.08 -1.57 -1.47
N ILE A 81 0.83 -2.73 -0.86
CA ILE A 81 1.86 -3.66 -0.40
C ILE A 81 1.80 -4.92 -1.26
N ALA A 82 2.93 -5.50 -1.62
CA ALA A 82 2.95 -6.66 -2.50
C ALA A 82 3.85 -7.78 -1.99
N SER A 83 3.62 -8.99 -2.51
CA SER A 83 4.52 -10.13 -2.36
C SER A 83 4.78 -10.75 -3.72
N LEU A 84 6.03 -11.14 -3.96
CA LEU A 84 6.50 -11.72 -5.21
C LEU A 84 6.96 -13.15 -4.98
N GLU A 85 6.53 -14.05 -5.86
CA GLU A 85 7.03 -15.42 -5.95
C GLU A 85 7.49 -15.70 -7.39
N LEU A 86 8.62 -16.37 -7.53
CA LEU A 86 9.18 -16.75 -8.83
C LEU A 86 9.10 -18.26 -8.98
N VAL A 87 8.48 -18.71 -10.06
CA VAL A 87 8.39 -20.12 -10.41
C VAL A 87 8.76 -20.29 -11.88
N GLU A 88 9.91 -20.85 -12.14
CA GLU A 88 10.45 -21.10 -13.50
C GLU A 88 10.46 -19.82 -14.37
N ARG A 89 9.59 -19.79 -15.39
CA ARG A 89 9.49 -18.69 -16.36
C ARG A 89 8.42 -17.66 -15.99
N GLN A 90 7.75 -17.84 -14.85
CA GLN A 90 6.68 -16.97 -14.39
C GLN A 90 7.00 -16.30 -13.06
N ALA A 91 6.51 -15.11 -12.89
CA ALA A 91 6.51 -14.37 -11.65
C ALA A 91 5.05 -14.11 -11.22
N PHE A 92 4.73 -14.41 -9.98
CA PHE A 92 3.41 -14.19 -9.40
C PHE A 92 3.51 -13.04 -8.42
N LEU A 93 2.82 -11.95 -8.73
CA LEU A 93 2.78 -10.75 -7.90
C LEU A 93 1.40 -10.65 -7.26
N ALA A 94 1.32 -10.92 -5.96
CA ALA A 94 0.15 -10.61 -5.15
C ALA A 94 0.30 -9.23 -4.53
N TYR A 95 -0.73 -8.42 -4.58
CA TYR A 95 -0.73 -7.11 -3.93
C TYR A 95 -2.06 -6.82 -3.24
N ALA A 96 -2.00 -6.03 -2.20
CA ALA A 96 -3.14 -5.60 -1.43
C ALA A 96 -3.13 -4.08 -1.28
N ASP A 97 -4.29 -3.47 -1.41
CA ASP A 97 -4.53 -2.12 -0.97
C ASP A 97 -4.87 -2.14 0.51
N ILE A 98 -4.05 -1.51 1.31
CA ILE A 98 -4.25 -1.49 2.77
C ILE A 98 -5.33 -0.50 3.21
N THR A 99 -5.80 0.38 2.32
CA THR A 99 -6.85 1.35 2.61
C THR A 99 -8.24 0.76 2.39
N THR A 100 -8.39 -0.09 1.36
CA THR A 100 -9.69 -0.67 0.95
C THR A 100 -9.83 -2.15 1.28
N GLY A 101 -8.74 -2.83 1.61
CA GLY A 101 -8.71 -4.28 1.82
C GLY A 101 -8.79 -5.10 0.53
N GLU A 102 -8.77 -4.48 -0.64
CA GLU A 102 -8.74 -5.18 -1.92
C GLU A 102 -7.42 -5.93 -2.10
N ARG A 103 -7.54 -7.19 -2.58
CA ARG A 103 -6.39 -8.04 -2.83
C ARG A 103 -6.45 -8.62 -4.22
N LYS A 104 -5.34 -8.53 -4.93
CA LYS A 104 -5.26 -8.98 -6.31
C LYS A 104 -3.97 -9.76 -6.52
N VAL A 105 -4.01 -10.75 -7.40
CA VAL A 105 -2.83 -11.48 -7.85
C VAL A 105 -2.78 -11.51 -9.37
N LEU A 106 -1.59 -11.39 -9.92
CA LEU A 106 -1.35 -11.42 -11.35
C LEU A 106 -0.12 -12.26 -11.67
N SER A 107 -0.11 -12.83 -12.88
CA SER A 107 1.02 -13.57 -13.43
C SER A 107 1.75 -12.70 -14.45
N LEU A 108 3.07 -12.69 -14.37
CA LEU A 108 3.97 -11.96 -15.25
C LEU A 108 5.02 -12.94 -15.82
N GLU A 109 5.64 -12.57 -16.91
CA GLU A 109 6.89 -13.20 -17.32
C GLU A 109 7.99 -12.92 -16.28
N ASN A 110 8.80 -13.92 -15.97
CA ASN A 110 9.93 -13.80 -15.04
C ASN A 110 11.09 -13.04 -15.69
N GLN A 111 10.85 -11.77 -16.03
CA GLN A 111 11.82 -10.82 -16.56
C GLN A 111 11.92 -9.65 -15.60
N LYS A 112 13.15 -9.23 -15.27
CA LYS A 112 13.43 -8.19 -14.28
C LYS A 112 12.75 -6.86 -14.63
N GLU A 113 12.72 -6.54 -15.91
CA GLU A 113 12.16 -5.32 -16.47
C GLU A 113 10.62 -5.31 -16.33
N ARG A 114 9.97 -6.45 -16.61
CA ARG A 114 8.51 -6.60 -16.47
C ARG A 114 8.06 -6.52 -15.02
N ILE A 115 8.83 -7.14 -14.13
CA ILE A 115 8.57 -7.07 -12.68
C ILE A 115 8.74 -5.64 -12.20
N LEU A 116 9.83 -4.97 -12.59
CA LEU A 116 10.09 -3.58 -12.24
C LEU A 116 8.98 -2.64 -12.73
N GLU A 117 8.62 -2.74 -14.02
CA GLU A 117 7.56 -1.94 -14.62
C GLU A 117 6.24 -2.07 -13.84
N LYS A 118 5.90 -3.32 -13.45
CA LYS A 118 4.65 -3.56 -12.71
C LYS A 118 4.69 -3.00 -11.29
N ILE A 119 5.82 -3.13 -10.60
CA ILE A 119 6.03 -2.54 -9.27
C ILE A 119 5.88 -1.02 -9.32
N LEU A 120 6.46 -0.37 -10.31
CA LEU A 120 6.39 1.07 -10.50
C LEU A 120 4.99 1.52 -10.92
N SER A 121 4.33 0.80 -11.84
CA SER A 121 2.99 1.15 -12.32
C SER A 121 1.91 1.06 -11.24
N LEU A 122 2.09 0.19 -10.26
CA LEU A 122 1.20 0.07 -9.10
C LEU A 122 1.61 0.98 -7.93
N ASP A 123 2.72 1.70 -8.03
CA ASP A 123 3.28 2.51 -6.94
C ASP A 123 3.41 1.73 -5.62
N ILE A 124 3.91 0.49 -5.71
CA ILE A 124 4.06 -0.39 -4.55
C ILE A 124 5.01 0.25 -3.55
N LYS A 125 4.59 0.39 -2.30
CA LYS A 125 5.38 1.00 -1.22
C LYS A 125 6.26 -0.02 -0.50
N GLU A 126 5.81 -1.26 -0.41
CA GLU A 126 6.55 -2.33 0.25
C GLU A 126 6.42 -3.64 -0.52
N LEU A 127 7.55 -4.35 -0.67
CA LEU A 127 7.61 -5.65 -1.33
C LEU A 127 8.09 -6.72 -0.34
N VAL A 128 7.21 -7.68 -0.04
CA VAL A 128 7.47 -8.81 0.85
C VAL A 128 7.96 -10.00 0.02
N LEU A 129 9.17 -10.45 0.30
CA LEU A 129 9.83 -11.52 -0.42
C LEU A 129 10.04 -12.75 0.47
N GLY A 130 10.06 -13.94 -0.14
CA GLY A 130 10.65 -15.11 0.47
C GLY A 130 12.17 -15.00 0.54
N THR A 131 12.82 -15.70 1.47
CA THR A 131 14.29 -15.72 1.59
C THR A 131 14.97 -16.43 0.41
N ASN A 132 14.22 -17.20 -0.37
CA ASN A 132 14.66 -17.88 -1.60
C ASN A 132 14.67 -16.98 -2.84
N CYS A 133 14.22 -15.72 -2.73
CA CYS A 133 14.22 -14.80 -3.85
C CYS A 133 15.65 -14.52 -4.33
N PRO A 134 15.93 -14.59 -5.66
CA PRO A 134 17.26 -14.39 -6.21
C PRO A 134 17.86 -13.04 -5.86
N ALA A 135 19.08 -13.05 -5.31
CA ALA A 135 19.75 -11.84 -4.83
C ALA A 135 20.05 -10.82 -5.93
N ASP A 136 20.24 -11.28 -7.17
CA ASP A 136 20.45 -10.42 -8.33
C ASP A 136 19.20 -9.63 -8.72
N LEU A 137 18.01 -10.25 -8.65
CA LEU A 137 16.74 -9.56 -8.83
C LEU A 137 16.51 -8.50 -7.72
N VAL A 138 16.75 -8.90 -6.47
CA VAL A 138 16.60 -7.96 -5.34
C VAL A 138 17.53 -6.76 -5.49
N ARG A 139 18.79 -7.00 -5.91
CA ARG A 139 19.75 -5.91 -6.16
C ARG A 139 19.29 -5.00 -7.30
N TYR A 140 18.78 -5.59 -8.38
CA TYR A 140 18.25 -4.84 -9.50
C TYR A 140 17.07 -3.96 -9.11
N LEU A 141 16.09 -4.51 -8.38
CA LEU A 141 14.94 -3.77 -7.90
C LEU A 141 15.33 -2.66 -6.91
N LYS A 142 16.23 -2.93 -5.95
CA LYS A 142 16.74 -1.92 -5.02
C LYS A 142 17.44 -0.75 -5.70
N LYS A 143 18.12 -1.00 -6.83
CA LYS A 143 18.80 0.06 -7.59
C LYS A 143 17.82 0.96 -8.34
N ASN A 144 16.67 0.41 -8.76
CA ASN A 144 15.75 1.10 -9.67
C ASN A 144 14.43 1.52 -9.00
N THR A 145 14.25 1.26 -7.70
CA THR A 145 13.05 1.65 -6.96
C THR A 145 13.41 2.15 -5.56
N GLN A 146 12.49 2.93 -4.97
CA GLN A 146 12.53 3.30 -3.55
C GLN A 146 11.62 2.43 -2.69
N VAL A 147 11.20 1.27 -3.20
CA VAL A 147 10.33 0.33 -2.51
C VAL A 147 11.02 -0.22 -1.25
N CYS A 148 10.27 -0.30 -0.16
CA CYS A 148 10.75 -0.96 1.05
C CYS A 148 10.74 -2.47 0.89
N PHE A 149 11.84 -3.16 1.21
CA PHE A 149 11.94 -4.61 1.11
C PHE A 149 11.79 -5.26 2.48
N SER A 150 10.91 -6.26 2.57
CA SER A 150 10.69 -7.11 3.74
C SER A 150 10.85 -8.57 3.36
N TYR A 151 11.24 -9.40 4.33
CA TYR A 151 11.39 -10.84 4.12
C TYR A 151 10.48 -11.60 5.07
N TYR A 152 9.69 -12.50 4.51
CA TYR A 152 8.78 -13.36 5.27
C TYR A 152 8.52 -14.66 4.52
N ASN A 153 8.59 -15.80 5.19
CA ASN A 153 8.50 -17.10 4.51
C ASN A 153 7.17 -17.81 4.71
N ASP A 154 6.45 -17.48 5.80
CA ASP A 154 5.19 -18.17 6.09
C ASP A 154 4.14 -17.82 5.04
N ALA A 155 3.77 -18.82 4.26
CA ALA A 155 2.74 -18.77 3.22
C ALA A 155 1.66 -19.84 3.48
N THR A 156 1.49 -20.28 4.74
CA THR A 156 0.47 -21.27 5.11
C THR A 156 -0.93 -20.67 5.02
N VAL A 157 -1.87 -21.49 4.53
CA VAL A 157 -3.30 -21.17 4.52
C VAL A 157 -3.97 -22.00 5.60
N SER A 158 -4.65 -21.38 6.55
CA SER A 158 -5.44 -22.07 7.57
C SER A 158 -6.89 -22.27 7.10
N ILE A 159 -7.61 -23.19 7.73
CA ILE A 159 -9.03 -23.42 7.44
C ILE A 159 -9.86 -22.13 7.57
N GLU A 160 -9.52 -21.26 8.52
CA GLU A 160 -10.20 -19.98 8.73
C GLU A 160 -9.95 -18.98 7.60
N THR A 161 -8.79 -19.05 6.97
CA THR A 161 -8.38 -18.11 5.89
C THR A 161 -8.62 -18.65 4.49
N ASP A 162 -8.92 -19.96 4.36
CA ASP A 162 -9.15 -20.61 3.06
C ASP A 162 -10.20 -19.89 2.19
N PRO A 163 -11.35 -19.41 2.72
CA PRO A 163 -12.31 -18.65 1.92
C PRO A 163 -11.76 -17.38 1.28
N LEU A 164 -10.70 -16.81 1.85
CA LEU A 164 -10.04 -15.62 1.31
C LEU A 164 -9.22 -15.92 0.05
N PHE A 165 -8.88 -17.17 -0.21
CA PHE A 165 -8.05 -17.64 -1.32
C PHE A 165 -8.82 -18.55 -2.29
N GLY A 166 -10.07 -18.90 -1.99
CA GLY A 166 -10.88 -19.87 -2.73
C GLY A 166 -11.12 -19.53 -4.20
N ASN A 167 -10.91 -18.29 -4.61
CA ASN A 167 -10.99 -17.87 -6.02
C ASN A 167 -9.72 -18.19 -6.82
N LEU A 168 -8.65 -18.64 -6.15
CA LEU A 168 -7.38 -18.97 -6.80
C LEU A 168 -7.33 -20.47 -7.12
N LYS A 169 -7.17 -20.79 -8.40
CA LYS A 169 -7.07 -22.17 -8.89
C LYS A 169 -5.62 -22.66 -9.01
N ASP A 170 -4.66 -21.76 -8.92
CA ASP A 170 -3.24 -22.06 -9.09
C ASP A 170 -2.51 -21.86 -7.76
N ASP A 171 -1.96 -22.93 -7.21
CA ASP A 171 -1.20 -22.93 -5.96
C ASP A 171 -0.04 -21.92 -5.98
N ARG A 172 0.52 -21.66 -7.17
CA ARG A 172 1.61 -20.68 -7.35
C ARG A 172 1.16 -19.24 -7.08
N GLN A 173 -0.13 -18.94 -7.22
CA GLN A 173 -0.74 -17.65 -6.87
C GLN A 173 -1.08 -17.56 -5.38
N ILE A 174 -1.35 -18.70 -4.75
CA ILE A 174 -1.67 -18.78 -3.33
C ILE A 174 -0.44 -18.40 -2.48
N VAL A 175 0.74 -18.87 -2.83
CA VAL A 175 1.98 -18.64 -2.06
C VAL A 175 2.25 -17.15 -1.80
N PRO A 176 2.36 -16.26 -2.80
CA PRO A 176 2.60 -14.84 -2.54
C PRO A 176 1.40 -14.17 -1.85
N SER A 177 0.17 -14.60 -2.14
CA SER A 177 -1.04 -14.05 -1.54
C SER A 177 -1.13 -14.37 -0.04
N ALA A 178 -0.86 -15.62 0.33
CA ALA A 178 -0.84 -16.08 1.72
C ALA A 178 0.34 -15.49 2.51
N ARG A 179 1.53 -15.40 1.89
CA ARG A 179 2.69 -14.73 2.48
C ARG A 179 2.38 -13.30 2.84
N LEU A 180 1.74 -12.55 1.94
CA LEU A 180 1.36 -11.17 2.16
C LEU A 180 0.36 -11.05 3.33
N TYR A 181 -0.65 -11.89 3.36
CA TYR A 181 -1.64 -11.93 4.43
C TYR A 181 -0.99 -12.24 5.79
N ASN A 182 -0.20 -13.32 5.86
CA ASN A 182 0.46 -13.75 7.10
C ASN A 182 1.50 -12.73 7.60
N TYR A 183 2.20 -12.07 6.67
CA TYR A 183 3.10 -10.97 7.01
C TYR A 183 2.35 -9.85 7.73
N ARG A 184 1.21 -9.41 7.19
CA ARG A 184 0.38 -8.38 7.79
C ARG A 184 -0.20 -8.79 9.15
N LYS A 185 -0.76 -10.01 9.22
CA LYS A 185 -1.38 -10.53 10.43
C LYS A 185 -0.37 -10.79 11.55
N ASN A 186 0.67 -11.55 11.25
CA ASN A 186 1.57 -12.09 12.27
C ASN A 186 2.75 -11.16 12.57
N ARG A 187 3.34 -10.55 11.53
CA ARG A 187 4.52 -9.70 11.69
C ARG A 187 4.14 -8.27 12.06
N GLU A 188 3.16 -7.68 11.38
CA GLU A 188 2.73 -6.32 11.66
C GLU A 188 1.64 -6.24 12.73
N LYS A 189 1.08 -7.38 13.14
CA LYS A 189 0.00 -7.49 14.16
C LYS A 189 -1.21 -6.61 13.82
N ARG A 190 -1.64 -6.63 12.54
CA ARG A 190 -2.80 -5.87 12.06
C ARG A 190 -4.06 -6.70 12.11
N ASP A 191 -5.17 -6.05 12.39
CA ASP A 191 -6.49 -6.60 12.11
C ASP A 191 -6.74 -6.58 10.60
N LEU A 192 -7.13 -7.73 10.04
CA LEU A 192 -7.36 -7.93 8.60
C LEU A 192 -8.80 -8.39 8.32
N THR A 193 -9.72 -8.14 9.22
CA THR A 193 -11.14 -8.54 9.05
C THR A 193 -11.79 -7.86 7.85
N TYR A 194 -11.28 -6.70 7.43
CA TYR A 194 -11.75 -5.96 6.27
C TYR A 194 -11.16 -6.46 4.93
N PHE A 195 -10.21 -7.40 4.96
CA PHE A 195 -9.61 -7.91 3.73
C PHE A 195 -10.62 -8.73 2.92
N LYS A 196 -10.77 -8.36 1.65
CA LYS A 196 -11.65 -9.02 0.68
C LYS A 196 -10.98 -10.29 0.12
N PRO A 197 -11.72 -11.25 -0.43
CA PRO A 197 -11.15 -12.40 -1.14
C PRO A 197 -10.19 -11.95 -2.25
N VAL A 198 -9.15 -12.75 -2.52
CA VAL A 198 -8.17 -12.42 -3.57
C VAL A 198 -8.81 -12.55 -4.94
N GLU A 199 -8.67 -11.52 -5.75
CA GLU A 199 -9.09 -11.50 -7.15
C GLU A 199 -7.91 -11.91 -8.05
N ASN A 200 -8.14 -12.88 -8.93
CA ASN A 200 -7.16 -13.25 -9.96
C ASN A 200 -7.32 -12.33 -11.17
N LEU A 201 -6.35 -11.47 -11.41
CA LEU A 201 -6.32 -10.65 -12.61
C LEU A 201 -5.80 -11.48 -13.79
N VAL A 202 -6.68 -12.22 -14.41
CA VAL A 202 -6.43 -12.76 -15.75
C VAL A 202 -6.36 -11.56 -16.69
N SER A 203 -5.26 -11.40 -17.42
CA SER A 203 -4.95 -10.34 -18.40
C SER A 203 -6.16 -9.50 -18.81
N GLU A 204 -6.33 -8.35 -18.14
CA GLU A 204 -7.47 -7.46 -18.38
C GLU A 204 -7.46 -6.96 -19.82
N LYS A 205 -8.64 -7.00 -20.45
CA LYS A 205 -8.93 -6.36 -21.75
C LYS A 205 -8.87 -4.80 -21.69
N SER A 206 -8.37 -4.22 -20.60
CA SER A 206 -8.18 -2.78 -20.50
C SER A 206 -6.89 -2.36 -21.21
N ARG A 207 -6.94 -1.29 -21.96
CA ARG A 207 -5.76 -0.64 -22.55
C ARG A 207 -5.02 0.12 -21.44
N LYS A 208 -4.20 -0.58 -20.66
CA LYS A 208 -3.34 0.10 -19.69
C LYS A 208 -2.29 0.91 -20.41
N ILE A 209 -2.23 2.19 -20.09
CA ILE A 209 -1.12 3.06 -20.50
C ILE A 209 0.13 2.54 -19.77
N ASP A 210 1.23 2.30 -20.48
CA ASP A 210 2.47 1.87 -19.84
C ASP A 210 3.02 2.92 -18.88
N TYR A 211 3.83 2.49 -17.91
CA TYR A 211 4.35 3.39 -16.88
C TYR A 211 5.17 4.55 -17.45
N SER A 212 5.98 4.29 -18.49
CA SER A 212 6.80 5.32 -19.12
C SER A 212 5.94 6.38 -19.78
N ALA A 213 4.86 5.98 -20.47
CA ALA A 213 3.91 6.92 -21.07
C ALA A 213 3.13 7.71 -20.00
N GLN A 214 2.75 7.06 -18.88
CA GLN A 214 2.10 7.76 -17.76
C GLN A 214 3.03 8.82 -17.15
N ALA A 215 4.29 8.47 -16.89
CA ALA A 215 5.30 9.36 -16.32
C ALA A 215 5.64 10.53 -17.27
N ASN A 216 5.92 10.23 -18.54
CA ASN A 216 6.29 11.24 -19.54
C ASN A 216 5.16 12.23 -19.87
N ARG A 217 3.91 11.82 -19.65
CA ARG A 217 2.72 12.67 -19.85
C ARG A 217 2.21 13.30 -18.56
N GLU A 218 2.90 13.06 -17.45
CA GLU A 218 2.53 13.56 -16.12
C GLU A 218 1.03 13.34 -15.81
N LEU A 219 0.52 12.12 -16.07
CA LEU A 219 -0.90 11.85 -15.91
C LEU A 219 -1.34 11.94 -14.45
N THR A 220 -0.57 11.34 -13.53
CA THR A 220 -0.92 11.27 -12.11
C THR A 220 0.19 11.72 -11.17
N LYS A 221 1.44 11.76 -11.67
CA LYS A 221 2.61 12.29 -10.95
C LYS A 221 3.46 13.10 -11.91
N SER A 222 3.95 14.25 -11.46
CA SER A 222 4.92 15.07 -12.19
C SER A 222 6.30 14.40 -12.17
N LEU A 223 7.22 14.88 -12.98
CA LEU A 223 8.62 14.42 -13.00
C LEU A 223 9.29 14.58 -11.63
N ASP A 224 8.85 15.55 -10.83
CA ASP A 224 9.30 15.76 -9.45
C ASP A 224 8.60 14.87 -8.42
N GLY A 225 7.74 13.94 -8.86
CA GLY A 225 6.98 13.02 -7.99
C GLY A 225 5.78 13.64 -7.26
N LYS A 226 5.42 14.91 -7.57
CA LYS A 226 4.27 15.61 -6.98
C LYS A 226 3.00 15.39 -7.79
N ASN A 227 1.85 15.60 -7.16
CA ASN A 227 0.56 15.56 -7.87
C ASN A 227 0.25 16.88 -8.58
N PHE A 228 0.78 18.00 -8.10
CA PHE A 228 0.54 19.33 -8.66
C PHE A 228 1.01 19.44 -10.12
N GLY A 229 0.17 20.02 -10.98
CA GLY A 229 0.45 20.21 -12.39
C GLY A 229 0.16 19.00 -13.29
N THR A 230 -0.32 17.87 -12.73
CA THR A 230 -0.68 16.66 -13.49
C THR A 230 -2.10 16.75 -14.07
N LEU A 231 -2.41 15.90 -15.06
CA LEU A 231 -3.77 15.76 -15.57
C LEU A 231 -4.77 15.41 -14.48
N PHE A 232 -4.39 14.47 -13.60
CA PHE A 232 -5.21 14.06 -12.46
C PHE A 232 -5.49 15.26 -11.54
N TRP A 233 -4.48 16.02 -11.16
CA TRP A 233 -4.64 17.22 -10.32
C TRP A 233 -5.59 18.24 -10.95
N LEU A 234 -5.51 18.43 -12.27
CA LEU A 234 -6.39 19.36 -12.98
C LEU A 234 -7.85 18.90 -12.97
N LEU A 235 -8.10 17.60 -13.05
CA LEU A 235 -9.44 17.01 -13.16
C LEU A 235 -10.06 16.61 -11.82
N ASP A 236 -9.26 16.48 -10.76
CA ASP A 236 -9.76 16.01 -9.45
C ASP A 236 -10.49 17.12 -8.69
N HIS A 237 -11.78 17.22 -8.98
CA HIS A 237 -12.76 18.02 -8.25
C HIS A 237 -13.75 17.14 -7.48
N THR A 238 -13.35 15.92 -7.12
CA THR A 238 -14.20 14.98 -6.42
C THR A 238 -14.35 15.34 -4.96
N GLU A 239 -15.53 15.09 -4.38
CA GLU A 239 -15.83 15.40 -2.97
C GLU A 239 -15.42 14.26 -2.03
N THR A 240 -15.23 13.04 -2.56
CA THR A 240 -14.93 11.85 -1.74
C THR A 240 -13.60 11.23 -2.11
N PRO A 241 -12.88 10.58 -1.16
CA PRO A 241 -11.68 9.80 -1.47
C PRO A 241 -11.95 8.68 -2.50
N MET A 242 -13.09 8.00 -2.40
CA MET A 242 -13.52 6.96 -3.36
C MET A 242 -13.64 7.52 -4.78
N GLY A 243 -14.25 8.68 -4.94
CA GLY A 243 -14.38 9.38 -6.23
C GLY A 243 -13.02 9.74 -6.83
N SER A 244 -12.10 10.24 -6.01
CA SER A 244 -10.74 10.58 -6.41
C SER A 244 -9.97 9.34 -6.89
N ARG A 245 -10.01 8.22 -6.14
CA ARG A 245 -9.40 6.95 -6.55
C ARG A 245 -10.00 6.41 -7.85
N TYR A 246 -11.33 6.47 -7.97
CA TYR A 246 -12.01 6.05 -9.19
C TYR A 246 -11.57 6.89 -10.40
N LEU A 247 -11.56 8.22 -10.29
CA LEU A 247 -11.09 9.11 -11.36
C LEU A 247 -9.65 8.78 -11.77
N LYS A 248 -8.77 8.63 -10.80
CA LYS A 248 -7.36 8.27 -11.02
C LYS A 248 -7.23 6.94 -11.77
N SER A 249 -8.00 5.92 -11.38
CA SER A 249 -8.01 4.63 -12.05
C SER A 249 -8.44 4.72 -13.51
N GLN A 250 -9.43 5.56 -13.82
CA GLN A 250 -9.92 5.78 -15.19
C GLN A 250 -8.92 6.51 -16.08
N ILE A 251 -8.13 7.42 -15.53
CA ILE A 251 -7.05 8.12 -16.26
C ILE A 251 -5.93 7.13 -16.62
N ILE A 252 -5.56 6.24 -15.69
CA ILE A 252 -4.47 5.27 -15.87
C ILE A 252 -4.87 4.11 -16.80
N ALA A 253 -6.10 3.64 -16.67
CA ALA A 253 -6.62 2.48 -17.39
C ALA A 253 -8.00 2.80 -18.01
N PRO A 254 -8.04 3.62 -19.09
CA PRO A 254 -9.29 3.96 -19.76
C PRO A 254 -9.96 2.71 -20.32
N SER A 255 -11.30 2.67 -20.24
CA SER A 255 -12.08 1.58 -20.79
C SER A 255 -11.89 1.49 -22.31
N ALA A 256 -11.83 0.26 -22.83
CA ALA A 256 -11.86 -0.02 -24.26
C ALA A 256 -13.26 -0.52 -24.70
N ASN A 257 -14.23 -0.58 -23.79
CA ASN A 257 -15.59 -0.99 -24.08
C ASN A 257 -16.42 0.23 -24.47
N GLU A 258 -16.92 0.25 -25.72
CA GLU A 258 -17.69 1.34 -26.29
C GLU A 258 -18.98 1.60 -25.50
N GLU A 259 -19.71 0.56 -25.12
CA GLU A 259 -20.97 0.69 -24.37
C GLU A 259 -20.75 1.36 -23.00
N GLU A 260 -19.65 0.97 -22.31
CA GLU A 260 -19.28 1.57 -21.04
C GLU A 260 -18.90 3.05 -21.22
N ILE A 261 -18.15 3.38 -22.25
CA ILE A 261 -17.77 4.77 -22.56
C ILE A 261 -19.03 5.62 -22.82
N ILE A 262 -19.93 5.15 -23.67
CA ILE A 262 -21.18 5.85 -23.97
C ILE A 262 -22.03 6.01 -22.71
N SER A 263 -22.17 4.97 -21.89
CA SER A 263 -22.91 5.05 -20.63
C SER A 263 -22.35 6.12 -19.70
N ARG A 264 -21.02 6.23 -19.59
CA ARG A 264 -20.36 7.26 -18.78
C ARG A 264 -20.57 8.66 -19.33
N LEU A 265 -20.46 8.84 -20.66
CA LEU A 265 -20.71 10.12 -21.31
C LEU A 265 -22.15 10.59 -21.09
N ASN A 266 -23.13 9.70 -21.22
CA ASN A 266 -24.54 10.02 -20.97
C ASN A 266 -24.79 10.46 -19.51
N LYS A 267 -24.14 9.80 -18.54
CA LYS A 267 -24.20 10.21 -17.13
C LYS A 267 -23.60 11.60 -16.91
N THR A 268 -22.46 11.87 -17.54
CA THR A 268 -21.81 13.18 -17.46
C THR A 268 -22.69 14.27 -18.06
N GLU A 269 -23.27 14.04 -19.24
CA GLU A 269 -24.18 14.96 -19.89
C GLU A 269 -25.42 15.24 -19.02
N CYS A 270 -25.99 14.21 -18.38
CA CYS A 270 -27.08 14.37 -17.45
C CYS A 270 -26.73 15.38 -16.33
N PHE A 271 -25.58 15.22 -15.68
CA PHE A 271 -25.14 16.11 -14.60
C PHE A 271 -24.72 17.51 -15.09
N VAL A 272 -24.27 17.64 -16.34
CA VAL A 272 -24.01 18.96 -16.95
C VAL A 272 -25.30 19.73 -17.10
N ASN A 273 -26.38 19.05 -17.55
CA ASN A 273 -27.68 19.66 -17.81
C ASN A 273 -28.52 19.91 -16.54
N HIS A 274 -28.23 19.21 -15.43
CA HIS A 274 -28.94 19.32 -14.15
C HIS A 274 -28.06 19.96 -13.08
N TYR A 275 -27.82 21.26 -13.22
CA TYR A 275 -26.88 21.99 -12.35
C TYR A 275 -27.32 22.01 -10.87
N ILE A 276 -28.60 22.25 -10.59
CA ILE A 276 -29.11 22.38 -9.21
C ILE A 276 -28.95 21.05 -8.46
N GLU A 277 -29.43 19.98 -9.06
CA GLU A 277 -29.38 18.62 -8.49
C GLU A 277 -27.93 18.15 -8.32
N ARG A 278 -27.06 18.53 -9.23
CA ARG A 278 -25.61 18.24 -9.12
C ARG A 278 -25.01 18.93 -7.90
N GLU A 279 -25.30 20.21 -7.66
CA GLU A 279 -24.75 20.95 -6.51
C GLU A 279 -25.35 20.46 -5.18
N GLU A 280 -26.61 20.03 -5.15
CA GLU A 280 -27.20 19.37 -3.98
C GLU A 280 -26.51 18.05 -3.69
N LEU A 281 -26.32 17.20 -4.70
CA LEU A 281 -25.61 15.94 -4.56
C LEU A 281 -24.16 16.15 -4.06
N ARG A 282 -23.44 17.14 -4.58
CA ARG A 282 -22.09 17.48 -4.14
C ARG A 282 -22.05 17.80 -2.63
N LYS A 283 -23.00 18.58 -2.12
CA LYS A 283 -23.11 18.89 -0.70
C LYS A 283 -23.32 17.64 0.16
N GLU A 284 -24.19 16.73 -0.28
CA GLU A 284 -24.42 15.47 0.42
C GLU A 284 -23.15 14.59 0.44
N LEU A 285 -22.42 14.54 -0.69
CA LEU A 285 -21.18 13.77 -0.81
C LEU A 285 -20.07 14.23 0.14
N THR A 286 -20.02 15.51 0.57
CA THR A 286 -19.02 15.98 1.52
C THR A 286 -19.12 15.30 2.89
N ASN A 287 -20.30 14.76 3.22
CA ASN A 287 -20.57 14.06 4.48
C ASN A 287 -20.39 12.53 4.37
N VAL A 288 -19.99 12.02 3.18
CA VAL A 288 -19.81 10.59 2.97
C VAL A 288 -18.41 10.17 3.38
N PHE A 289 -18.33 9.29 4.39
CA PHE A 289 -17.08 8.69 4.81
C PHE A 289 -16.62 7.61 3.82
N ASP A 290 -15.32 7.41 3.75
CA ASP A 290 -14.73 6.35 2.97
C ASP A 290 -15.13 4.97 3.53
N ARG A 291 -15.79 4.17 2.71
CA ARG A 291 -16.33 2.83 3.08
C ARG A 291 -15.87 1.72 2.14
N GLU A 292 -14.90 2.00 1.26
CA GLU A 292 -14.30 0.96 0.40
C GLU A 292 -13.49 -0.07 1.14
#